data_583f0f898a5a90e0c98ced12ecd7433f
#
_entry.id   583f0f898a5a90e0c98ced12ecd7433f
#
_cell.length_a   1.000
_cell.length_b   1.000
_cell.length_c   1.000
_cell.angle_alpha   90.00
_cell.angle_beta   90.00
_cell.angle_gamma   90.00
#
_symmetry.space_group_name_H-M   'P 1'
#
loop_
_entity.id
_entity.type
_entity.pdbx_description
1 polymer ?
#
loop_
_entity_poly.entity_id
_entity_poly.type
_entity_poly.pdbx_seq_one_letter_code
_entity_poly.pdbx_strand_id
1 'polypeptide(L)'
;MPDIKDFPFKQTDDPVKDWEKNFSHDFGQSERSSDGKGFIICGGGMSGLSLAYYLQNSKLGNKPIFIIEPQEKNKNDRTWAFWEAEKGTFEDILYKKWNFVNFRDASDKVQKLDIGDYQYKLLRGIDFYNFVIAELRKSTNIHFIKDSVISIQDSDEYAIVKTESGQTYQAEFVFDSTYKLKLNIPKNHNLLQHFKGLVIRTKKAVFDPTLTEMMDFGVEQFNECRFMYILPFDEHTAIVEYTLFTEKLLEEKEYDVELKKYITKKLQITDYEVIEDEFGIIPMSDEATNEFPSKHIVRIGTAGGYTNPATGYTFQNTQKRLKAIVEQLEKTGSPEIKTSWFKKRFSFYASVLLNVLEQKRLPAVDIFARLFERNSASQIFKFLDCETNLWEEIKIMNTTKKIKFLAAGIDVIKRKV
;
A
#
# COMPACT_ATOMS: atom_id res chain seq x y z
N MET A 1 17.50 26.86 15.30
CA MET A 1 16.60 25.87 14.65
C MET A 1 16.21 26.49 13.32
N PRO A 2 16.55 25.93 12.17
CA PRO A 2 15.96 26.37 10.92
C PRO A 2 14.48 25.97 10.96
N ASP A 3 13.63 26.88 10.65
CA ASP A 3 12.17 26.73 10.64
C ASP A 3 11.79 25.73 9.53
N ILE A 4 10.73 24.94 9.76
CA ILE A 4 10.13 23.99 8.79
C ILE A 4 9.81 24.67 7.42
N LYS A 5 9.91 25.98 7.37
CA LYS A 5 9.70 26.84 6.19
C LYS A 5 10.79 26.77 5.11
N ASP A 6 11.94 26.16 5.36
CA ASP A 6 13.09 26.17 4.44
C ASP A 6 13.18 24.92 3.54
N PHE A 7 12.16 24.04 3.55
CA PHE A 7 12.04 22.99 2.56
C PHE A 7 11.41 23.55 1.27
N PRO A 8 11.79 23.05 0.09
CA PRO A 8 11.18 23.44 -1.18
C PRO A 8 9.78 22.84 -1.33
N PHE A 9 8.98 22.91 -0.27
CA PHE A 9 7.56 22.65 -0.35
C PHE A 9 6.92 23.90 -0.89
N LYS A 10 6.27 23.82 -2.05
CA LYS A 10 5.22 24.79 -2.36
C LYS A 10 4.22 24.66 -1.20
N GLN A 11 4.23 25.66 -0.31
CA GLN A 11 3.11 25.90 0.58
C GLN A 11 1.90 26.16 -0.32
N THR A 12 1.17 25.10 -0.66
CA THR A 12 -0.23 25.24 -0.99
C THR A 12 -0.89 25.63 0.33
N ASP A 13 -1.76 26.65 0.31
CA ASP A 13 -2.63 26.96 1.43
C ASP A 13 -3.17 25.62 1.95
N ASP A 14 -2.87 25.29 3.21
CA ASP A 14 -2.98 23.96 3.76
C ASP A 14 -4.44 23.48 3.72
N PRO A 15 -4.88 22.74 2.70
CA PRO A 15 -6.29 22.32 2.58
C PRO A 15 -6.69 21.37 3.70
N VAL A 16 -5.72 20.84 4.44
CA VAL A 16 -5.97 19.96 5.58
C VAL A 16 -6.35 20.75 6.82
N LYS A 17 -5.87 21.99 7.01
CA LYS A 17 -6.34 22.85 8.11
C LYS A 17 -7.84 23.17 8.03
N ASP A 18 -8.41 23.07 6.84
CA ASP A 18 -9.85 23.27 6.63
C ASP A 18 -10.66 21.97 6.70
N TRP A 19 -10.01 20.83 6.94
CA TRP A 19 -10.71 19.56 7.14
C TRP A 19 -11.77 19.66 8.23
N GLU A 20 -11.44 20.25 9.38
CA GLU A 20 -12.38 20.46 10.48
C GLU A 20 -13.56 21.37 10.12
N LYS A 21 -13.34 22.44 9.34
CA LYS A 21 -14.42 23.37 8.95
C LYS A 21 -15.45 22.74 8.02
N ASN A 22 -15.08 21.66 7.31
CA ASN A 22 -15.97 20.97 6.38
C ASN A 22 -16.55 19.68 6.95
N PHE A 23 -16.20 19.30 8.19
CA PHE A 23 -16.99 18.38 8.96
C PHE A 23 -18.22 19.12 9.49
N SER A 24 -19.25 19.27 8.65
CA SER A 24 -20.50 19.82 9.13
C SER A 24 -21.15 18.83 10.10
N HIS A 25 -21.21 19.21 11.36
CA HIS A 25 -22.03 18.50 12.35
C HIS A 25 -23.54 18.68 12.09
N ASP A 26 -23.89 19.52 11.13
CA ASP A 26 -25.27 19.93 10.81
C ASP A 26 -25.68 19.43 9.42
N PHE A 27 -25.77 18.11 9.27
CA PHE A 27 -26.70 17.59 8.29
C PHE A 27 -28.09 17.67 8.93
N GLY A 28 -28.94 18.57 8.44
CA GLY A 28 -30.34 18.62 8.81
C GLY A 28 -30.97 17.22 8.71
N GLN A 29 -31.85 16.85 9.66
CA GLN A 29 -32.42 15.51 9.71
C GLN A 29 -33.19 15.10 8.43
N SER A 30 -33.56 16.07 7.59
CA SER A 30 -34.32 15.86 6.35
C SER A 30 -33.48 15.48 5.12
N GLU A 31 -32.18 15.68 5.11
CA GLU A 31 -31.30 15.37 3.95
C GLU A 31 -30.48 14.08 4.13
N ARG A 32 -30.62 13.42 5.25
CA ARG A 32 -29.84 12.22 5.64
C ARG A 32 -30.30 10.92 5.02
N SER A 33 -31.48 10.87 4.50
CA SER A 33 -31.85 9.86 3.54
C SER A 33 -31.60 10.46 2.16
N SER A 34 -30.38 10.30 1.64
CA SER A 34 -30.33 10.20 0.18
C SER A 34 -31.41 9.19 -0.16
N ASP A 35 -32.15 9.39 -1.23
CA ASP A 35 -33.16 8.45 -1.77
C ASP A 35 -32.57 7.07 -2.11
N GLY A 36 -31.54 6.61 -1.42
CA GLY A 36 -30.73 5.42 -1.72
C GLY A 36 -29.85 5.52 -2.96
N LYS A 37 -29.73 6.68 -3.59
CA LYS A 37 -29.13 6.84 -4.93
C LYS A 37 -27.67 7.30 -4.95
N GLY A 38 -27.01 7.41 -3.80
CA GLY A 38 -25.61 7.86 -3.68
C GLY A 38 -24.66 6.74 -3.26
N PHE A 39 -23.43 7.12 -2.98
CA PHE A 39 -22.36 6.24 -2.54
C PHE A 39 -21.90 6.60 -1.12
N ILE A 40 -21.61 5.59 -0.31
CA ILE A 40 -20.90 5.77 0.97
C ILE A 40 -19.55 5.11 0.86
N ILE A 41 -18.50 5.82 1.28
CA ILE A 41 -17.14 5.31 1.38
C ILE A 41 -16.77 5.28 2.87
N CYS A 42 -16.60 4.09 3.39
CA CYS A 42 -16.18 3.85 4.78
C CYS A 42 -14.66 3.80 4.85
N GLY A 43 -14.07 4.84 5.44
CA GLY A 43 -12.63 5.05 5.53
C GLY A 43 -12.09 6.06 4.49
N GLY A 44 -11.48 7.14 4.99
CA GLY A 44 -10.84 8.21 4.21
C GLY A 44 -9.33 8.02 4.03
N GLY A 45 -8.85 6.77 3.99
CA GLY A 45 -7.49 6.43 3.63
C GLY A 45 -7.27 6.47 2.11
N MET A 46 -6.07 6.01 1.67
CA MET A 46 -5.68 6.00 0.25
C MET A 46 -6.76 5.38 -0.66
N SER A 47 -7.31 4.21 -0.29
CA SER A 47 -8.28 3.52 -1.13
C SER A 47 -9.61 4.27 -1.22
N GLY A 48 -10.13 4.76 -0.09
CA GLY A 48 -11.40 5.49 -0.07
C GLY A 48 -11.32 6.82 -0.81
N LEU A 49 -10.26 7.60 -0.56
CA LEU A 49 -10.05 8.88 -1.23
C LEU A 49 -9.77 8.72 -2.74
N SER A 50 -8.99 7.70 -3.14
CA SER A 50 -8.79 7.41 -4.56
C SER A 50 -10.10 7.03 -5.26
N LEU A 51 -10.95 6.23 -4.61
CA LEU A 51 -12.25 5.89 -5.17
C LEU A 51 -13.13 7.13 -5.33
N ALA A 52 -13.21 7.98 -4.31
CA ALA A 52 -13.96 9.23 -4.39
C ALA A 52 -13.48 10.11 -5.55
N TYR A 53 -12.14 10.21 -5.71
CA TYR A 53 -11.53 10.95 -6.81
C TYR A 53 -11.91 10.38 -8.18
N TYR A 54 -11.88 9.05 -8.36
CA TYR A 54 -12.27 8.42 -9.62
C TYR A 54 -13.77 8.56 -9.90
N LEU A 55 -14.62 8.41 -8.88
CA LEU A 55 -16.07 8.62 -9.02
C LEU A 55 -16.39 10.05 -9.43
N GLN A 56 -15.77 11.05 -8.76
CA GLN A 56 -15.95 12.47 -9.10
C GLN A 56 -15.58 12.76 -10.56
N ASN A 57 -14.50 12.17 -11.06
CA ASN A 57 -13.98 12.38 -12.40
C ASN A 57 -14.60 11.40 -13.45
N SER A 58 -15.72 10.77 -13.13
CA SER A 58 -16.45 9.83 -13.96
C SER A 58 -17.83 10.37 -14.36
N LYS A 59 -18.59 9.61 -15.14
CA LYS A 59 -19.99 9.94 -15.45
C LYS A 59 -20.91 9.87 -14.22
N LEU A 60 -20.43 9.30 -13.13
CA LEU A 60 -21.12 9.18 -11.85
C LEU A 60 -20.85 10.36 -10.93
N GLY A 61 -20.04 11.32 -11.35
CA GLY A 61 -19.55 12.43 -10.54
C GLY A 61 -20.64 13.39 -10.03
N ASN A 62 -21.86 13.30 -10.53
CA ASN A 62 -23.00 14.06 -10.05
C ASN A 62 -23.80 13.36 -8.92
N LYS A 63 -23.51 12.09 -8.62
CA LYS A 63 -24.16 11.36 -7.51
C LYS A 63 -23.59 11.82 -6.17
N PRO A 64 -24.41 11.87 -5.10
CA PRO A 64 -23.92 12.16 -3.76
C PRO A 64 -22.88 11.12 -3.28
N ILE A 65 -21.79 11.59 -2.72
CA ILE A 65 -20.71 10.74 -2.14
C ILE A 65 -20.48 11.15 -0.71
N PHE A 66 -20.62 10.22 0.23
CA PHE A 66 -20.37 10.43 1.64
C PHE A 66 -19.11 9.65 2.04
N ILE A 67 -18.11 10.35 2.57
CA ILE A 67 -16.86 9.76 3.05
C ILE A 67 -16.87 9.81 4.58
N ILE A 68 -16.90 8.65 5.24
CA ILE A 68 -16.92 8.53 6.70
C ILE A 68 -15.52 8.16 7.17
N GLU A 69 -14.86 9.06 7.91
CA GLU A 69 -13.51 8.87 8.41
C GLU A 69 -13.36 9.55 9.79
N PRO A 70 -12.93 8.82 10.85
CA PRO A 70 -12.80 9.39 12.18
C PRO A 70 -11.53 10.25 12.35
N GLN A 71 -10.48 10.02 11.55
CA GLN A 71 -9.18 10.65 11.72
C GLN A 71 -8.98 11.81 10.75
N GLU A 72 -8.35 12.86 11.24
CA GLU A 72 -7.86 13.94 10.39
C GLU A 72 -6.66 13.47 9.55
N LYS A 73 -6.64 13.91 8.29
CA LYS A 73 -5.56 13.59 7.34
C LYS A 73 -4.54 14.74 7.25
N ASN A 74 -4.02 15.15 8.40
CA ASN A 74 -3.13 16.30 8.58
C ASN A 74 -1.66 15.91 8.88
N LYS A 75 -1.32 14.63 8.75
CA LYS A 75 0.03 14.11 8.99
C LYS A 75 0.48 13.21 7.86
N ASN A 76 1.79 13.10 7.71
CA ASN A 76 2.39 12.10 6.84
C ASN A 76 2.42 10.75 7.57
N ASP A 77 1.26 10.10 7.66
CA ASP A 77 1.10 8.82 8.37
C ASP A 77 1.44 7.61 7.51
N ARG A 78 1.75 7.82 6.23
CA ARG A 78 2.09 6.78 5.24
C ARG A 78 3.01 7.31 4.17
N THR A 79 3.92 6.44 3.74
CA THR A 79 4.74 6.64 2.55
C THR A 79 4.55 5.44 1.63
N TRP A 80 4.19 5.69 0.37
CA TRP A 80 4.06 4.63 -0.62
C TRP A 80 5.22 4.71 -1.60
N ALA A 81 6.06 3.68 -1.60
CA ALA A 81 7.07 3.46 -2.61
C ALA A 81 6.61 2.33 -3.54
N PHE A 82 6.70 2.55 -4.84
CA PHE A 82 6.20 1.63 -5.85
C PHE A 82 6.93 1.83 -7.19
N TRP A 83 6.82 0.86 -8.09
CA TRP A 83 7.31 0.97 -9.46
C TRP A 83 6.15 1.18 -10.42
N GLU A 84 6.41 1.95 -11.48
CA GLU A 84 5.45 2.21 -12.53
C GLU A 84 6.18 2.57 -13.83
N ALA A 85 5.74 1.99 -14.96
CA ALA A 85 6.38 2.26 -16.27
C ALA A 85 5.82 3.54 -16.91
N GLU A 86 4.53 3.82 -16.69
CA GLU A 86 3.85 4.97 -17.30
C GLU A 86 3.53 6.03 -16.24
N LYS A 87 3.06 7.19 -16.68
CA LYS A 87 2.54 8.22 -15.79
C LYS A 87 1.19 7.79 -15.21
N GLY A 88 1.14 7.69 -13.89
CA GLY A 88 -0.08 7.38 -13.17
C GLY A 88 -0.97 8.59 -12.91
N THR A 89 -2.13 8.34 -12.30
CA THR A 89 -3.09 9.40 -11.92
C THR A 89 -2.49 10.45 -10.99
N PHE A 90 -1.58 10.04 -10.14
CA PHE A 90 -0.98 10.89 -9.10
C PHE A 90 0.46 11.28 -9.42
N GLU A 91 0.84 11.30 -10.70
CA GLU A 91 2.20 11.60 -11.16
C GLU A 91 2.68 13.00 -10.72
N ASP A 92 1.79 13.99 -10.77
CA ASP A 92 2.15 15.39 -10.51
C ASP A 92 2.38 15.71 -9.02
N ILE A 93 2.01 14.78 -8.13
CA ILE A 93 2.19 14.90 -6.69
C ILE A 93 3.21 13.92 -6.11
N LEU A 94 3.96 13.25 -6.98
CA LEU A 94 5.05 12.38 -6.53
C LEU A 94 6.12 13.21 -5.83
N TYR A 95 6.51 12.76 -4.66
CA TYR A 95 7.56 13.41 -3.89
C TYR A 95 8.94 13.17 -4.51
N LYS A 96 9.19 11.92 -4.96
CA LYS A 96 10.47 11.52 -5.58
C LYS A 96 10.28 10.41 -6.61
N LYS A 97 11.21 10.38 -7.60
CA LYS A 97 11.34 9.32 -8.60
C LYS A 97 12.80 8.97 -8.79
N TRP A 98 13.09 7.67 -8.98
CA TRP A 98 14.41 7.16 -9.28
C TRP A 98 14.40 6.31 -10.55
N ASN A 99 15.40 6.51 -11.39
CA ASN A 99 15.64 5.69 -12.58
C ASN A 99 16.66 4.57 -12.31
N PHE A 100 17.36 4.65 -11.17
CA PHE A 100 18.37 3.67 -10.78
C PHE A 100 18.00 3.07 -9.44
N VAL A 101 18.02 1.74 -9.41
CA VAL A 101 17.67 0.95 -8.24
C VAL A 101 18.76 -0.08 -8.01
N ASN A 102 19.24 -0.19 -6.82
CA ASN A 102 20.15 -1.21 -6.37
C ASN A 102 19.44 -2.27 -5.53
N PHE A 103 20.01 -3.47 -5.59
CA PHE A 103 19.78 -4.57 -4.66
C PHE A 103 21.14 -4.93 -4.04
N ARG A 104 21.16 -5.21 -2.73
CA ARG A 104 22.36 -5.67 -2.04
C ARG A 104 22.10 -6.98 -1.32
N ASP A 105 22.94 -7.98 -1.58
CA ASP A 105 22.84 -9.28 -0.91
C ASP A 105 23.54 -9.30 0.47
N ALA A 106 23.42 -10.42 1.18
CA ALA A 106 24.02 -10.57 2.52
C ALA A 106 25.57 -10.58 2.50
N SER A 107 26.22 -10.72 1.34
CA SER A 107 27.67 -10.63 1.20
C SER A 107 28.16 -9.22 0.85
N ASP A 108 27.27 -8.23 0.92
CA ASP A 108 27.52 -6.84 0.51
C ASP A 108 27.74 -6.63 -0.99
N LYS A 109 27.47 -7.63 -1.83
CA LYS A 109 27.49 -7.48 -3.27
C LYS A 109 26.32 -6.62 -3.73
N VAL A 110 26.65 -5.49 -4.33
CA VAL A 110 25.66 -4.58 -4.93
C VAL A 110 25.39 -5.00 -6.37
N GLN A 111 24.10 -5.05 -6.70
CA GLN A 111 23.65 -5.26 -8.07
C GLN A 111 22.78 -4.08 -8.47
N LYS A 112 23.20 -3.34 -9.51
CA LYS A 112 22.34 -2.35 -10.16
C LYS A 112 21.27 -3.10 -10.95
N LEU A 113 20.00 -2.81 -10.65
CA LEU A 113 18.89 -3.49 -11.28
C LEU A 113 18.55 -2.86 -12.63
N ASP A 114 18.34 -3.72 -13.61
CA ASP A 114 17.75 -3.31 -14.90
C ASP A 114 16.22 -3.24 -14.72
N ILE A 115 15.70 -2.02 -14.51
CA ILE A 115 14.28 -1.75 -14.33
C ILE A 115 13.56 -1.42 -15.65
N GLY A 116 14.26 -1.38 -16.80
CA GLY A 116 13.70 -1.07 -18.12
C GLY A 116 13.01 0.29 -18.13
N ASP A 117 11.77 0.33 -18.60
CA ASP A 117 10.94 1.55 -18.66
C ASP A 117 10.31 1.94 -17.32
N TYR A 118 10.47 1.11 -16.29
CA TYR A 118 9.94 1.43 -14.95
C TYR A 118 10.73 2.55 -14.28
N GLN A 119 10.03 3.32 -13.47
CA GLN A 119 10.62 4.20 -12.47
C GLN A 119 10.21 3.70 -11.08
N TYR A 120 11.11 3.81 -10.12
CA TYR A 120 10.75 3.63 -8.72
C TYR A 120 10.28 4.99 -8.19
N LYS A 121 9.07 5.03 -7.65
CA LYS A 121 8.35 6.27 -7.33
C LYS A 121 7.99 6.29 -5.85
N LEU A 122 7.95 7.47 -5.26
CA LEU A 122 7.56 7.69 -3.89
C LEU A 122 6.49 8.78 -3.80
N LEU A 123 5.40 8.46 -3.10
CA LEU A 123 4.32 9.37 -2.78
C LEU A 123 4.11 9.39 -1.27
N ARG A 124 4.14 10.57 -0.65
CA ARG A 124 3.85 10.72 0.77
C ARG A 124 2.34 10.82 1.00
N GLY A 125 1.89 10.30 2.13
CA GLY A 125 0.48 10.34 2.53
C GLY A 125 -0.05 11.76 2.57
N ILE A 126 0.69 12.68 3.17
CA ILE A 126 0.28 14.08 3.29
C ILE A 126 0.07 14.76 1.92
N ASP A 127 0.95 14.52 0.95
CA ASP A 127 0.82 15.10 -0.39
C ASP A 127 -0.40 14.55 -1.12
N PHE A 128 -0.65 13.26 -0.97
CA PHE A 128 -1.84 12.59 -1.51
C PHE A 128 -3.12 13.15 -0.86
N TYR A 129 -3.17 13.25 0.47
CA TYR A 129 -4.35 13.75 1.17
C TYR A 129 -4.65 15.20 0.79
N ASN A 130 -3.65 16.06 0.79
CA ASN A 130 -3.79 17.46 0.42
C ASN A 130 -4.35 17.62 -1.00
N PHE A 131 -3.77 16.90 -1.95
CA PHE A 131 -4.21 16.97 -3.34
C PHE A 131 -5.64 16.44 -3.50
N VAL A 132 -5.92 15.21 -3.05
CA VAL A 132 -7.20 14.56 -3.31
C VAL A 132 -8.33 15.30 -2.58
N ILE A 133 -8.15 15.69 -1.32
CA ILE A 133 -9.16 16.40 -0.57
C ILE A 133 -9.45 17.76 -1.22
N ALA A 134 -8.43 18.50 -1.68
CA ALA A 134 -8.62 19.76 -2.39
C ALA A 134 -9.42 19.58 -3.69
N GLU A 135 -9.17 18.51 -4.45
CA GLU A 135 -9.94 18.18 -5.65
C GLU A 135 -11.39 17.81 -5.32
N LEU A 136 -11.62 16.97 -4.31
CA LEU A 136 -12.95 16.55 -3.89
C LEU A 136 -13.81 17.71 -3.39
N ARG A 137 -13.22 18.70 -2.73
CA ARG A 137 -13.92 19.89 -2.23
C ARG A 137 -14.43 20.84 -3.32
N LYS A 138 -13.99 20.70 -4.56
CA LYS A 138 -14.52 21.47 -5.69
C LYS A 138 -15.97 21.05 -6.04
N SER A 139 -16.42 19.90 -5.54
CA SER A 139 -17.76 19.36 -5.80
C SER A 139 -18.67 19.54 -4.60
N THR A 140 -19.88 20.03 -4.84
CA THR A 140 -20.88 20.27 -3.79
C THR A 140 -21.63 19.02 -3.33
N ASN A 141 -21.48 17.92 -4.05
CA ASN A 141 -22.13 16.63 -3.77
C ASN A 141 -21.24 15.63 -3.03
N ILE A 142 -20.04 16.06 -2.61
CA ILE A 142 -19.14 15.23 -1.81
C ILE A 142 -19.13 15.72 -0.37
N HIS A 143 -19.42 14.83 0.55
CA HIS A 143 -19.62 15.13 1.96
C HIS A 143 -18.63 14.34 2.81
N PHE A 144 -17.86 15.02 3.63
CA PHE A 144 -16.96 14.41 4.60
C PHE A 144 -17.64 14.33 5.95
N ILE A 145 -17.64 13.15 6.58
CA ILE A 145 -18.27 12.87 7.86
C ILE A 145 -17.18 12.40 8.83
N LYS A 146 -16.95 13.17 9.90
CA LYS A 146 -16.00 12.80 10.97
C LYS A 146 -16.70 11.87 11.95
N ASP A 147 -16.66 10.57 11.66
CA ASP A 147 -17.29 9.54 12.50
C ASP A 147 -16.65 8.17 12.27
N SER A 148 -16.89 7.25 13.18
CA SER A 148 -16.44 5.86 13.08
C SER A 148 -17.57 4.95 12.62
N VAL A 149 -17.30 4.09 11.64
CA VAL A 149 -18.24 3.07 11.19
C VAL A 149 -18.24 1.89 12.17
N ILE A 150 -19.40 1.55 12.72
CA ILE A 150 -19.56 0.36 13.58
C ILE A 150 -20.18 -0.83 12.88
N SER A 151 -21.07 -0.62 11.91
CA SER A 151 -21.65 -1.74 11.15
C SER A 151 -22.05 -1.32 9.75
N ILE A 152 -21.94 -2.27 8.82
CA ILE A 152 -22.42 -2.17 7.45
C ILE A 152 -23.32 -3.37 7.21
N GLN A 153 -24.53 -3.13 6.72
CA GLN A 153 -25.54 -4.17 6.46
C GLN A 153 -26.12 -3.97 5.07
N ASP A 154 -26.40 -5.06 4.37
CA ASP A 154 -27.10 -5.03 3.09
C ASP A 154 -28.58 -5.22 3.28
N SER A 155 -29.38 -4.64 2.39
CA SER A 155 -30.81 -4.89 2.27
C SER A 155 -31.14 -5.20 0.81
N ASP A 156 -32.40 -5.41 0.48
CA ASP A 156 -32.81 -5.74 -0.89
C ASP A 156 -32.56 -4.59 -1.88
N GLU A 157 -32.66 -3.33 -1.40
CA GLU A 157 -32.62 -2.13 -2.25
C GLU A 157 -31.38 -1.25 -2.06
N TYR A 158 -30.75 -1.27 -0.87
CA TYR A 158 -29.62 -0.39 -0.48
C TYR A 158 -28.79 -0.98 0.65
N ALA A 159 -27.58 -0.46 0.82
CA ALA A 159 -26.79 -0.77 2.00
C ALA A 159 -26.97 0.29 3.09
N ILE A 160 -26.84 -0.13 4.36
CA ILE A 160 -27.02 0.67 5.56
C ILE A 160 -25.73 0.72 6.33
N VAL A 161 -25.26 1.93 6.68
CA VAL A 161 -24.09 2.17 7.52
C VAL A 161 -24.54 2.80 8.83
N LYS A 162 -24.10 2.23 9.97
CA LYS A 162 -24.28 2.80 11.31
C LYS A 162 -22.95 3.28 11.85
N THR A 163 -22.97 4.44 12.49
CA THR A 163 -21.78 5.09 13.03
C THR A 163 -21.81 5.16 14.55
N GLU A 164 -20.65 5.45 15.14
CA GLU A 164 -20.45 5.52 16.59
C GLU A 164 -21.28 6.64 17.23
N SER A 165 -21.49 7.76 16.52
CA SER A 165 -22.40 8.83 16.97
C SER A 165 -23.87 8.46 16.96
N GLY A 166 -24.22 7.23 16.54
CA GLY A 166 -25.60 6.73 16.47
C GLY A 166 -26.34 7.10 15.18
N GLN A 167 -25.65 7.73 14.22
CA GLN A 167 -26.27 8.06 12.92
C GLN A 167 -26.40 6.81 12.05
N THR A 168 -27.38 6.85 11.15
CA THR A 168 -27.63 5.81 10.16
C THR A 168 -27.71 6.43 8.78
N TYR A 169 -26.93 5.88 7.83
CA TYR A 169 -26.88 6.33 6.44
C TYR A 169 -27.25 5.20 5.51
N GLN A 170 -27.87 5.53 4.37
CA GLN A 170 -28.25 4.58 3.32
C GLN A 170 -27.63 4.98 2.00
N ALA A 171 -27.23 4.01 1.19
CA ALA A 171 -26.66 4.24 -0.14
C ALA A 171 -26.92 3.10 -1.10
N GLU A 172 -26.92 3.42 -2.40
CA GLU A 172 -26.98 2.43 -3.50
C GLU A 172 -25.80 1.44 -3.40
N PHE A 173 -24.60 1.96 -3.12
CA PHE A 173 -23.42 1.15 -2.84
C PHE A 173 -22.61 1.71 -1.68
N VAL A 174 -22.13 0.82 -0.84
CA VAL A 174 -21.18 1.11 0.23
C VAL A 174 -19.84 0.49 -0.13
N PHE A 175 -18.79 1.33 -0.17
CA PHE A 175 -17.41 0.92 -0.40
C PHE A 175 -16.67 0.91 0.94
N ASP A 176 -16.36 -0.28 1.43
CA ASP A 176 -15.76 -0.50 2.74
C ASP A 176 -14.24 -0.69 2.64
N SER A 177 -13.50 0.32 3.09
CA SER A 177 -12.04 0.24 3.25
C SER A 177 -11.61 0.02 4.69
N THR A 178 -12.56 -0.18 5.60
CA THR A 178 -12.24 -0.44 7.00
C THR A 178 -11.61 -1.83 7.14
N TYR A 179 -10.39 -1.88 7.65
CA TYR A 179 -9.65 -3.11 7.82
C TYR A 179 -9.16 -3.25 9.26
N LYS A 180 -9.39 -4.41 9.83
CA LYS A 180 -8.81 -4.80 11.13
C LYS A 180 -7.83 -5.92 10.89
N LEU A 181 -6.57 -5.70 11.29
CA LEU A 181 -5.54 -6.72 11.19
C LEU A 181 -5.97 -7.99 11.95
N LYS A 182 -5.99 -9.10 11.24
CA LYS A 182 -6.28 -10.41 11.80
C LYS A 182 -4.97 -11.20 11.87
N LEU A 183 -4.73 -11.83 13.00
CA LEU A 183 -3.57 -12.68 13.22
C LEU A 183 -4.03 -14.13 13.45
N ASN A 184 -3.13 -15.06 13.15
CA ASN A 184 -3.36 -16.50 13.41
C ASN A 184 -4.62 -17.07 12.74
N ILE A 185 -4.88 -16.69 11.49
CA ILE A 185 -6.00 -17.20 10.72
C ILE A 185 -5.73 -18.67 10.37
N PRO A 186 -6.59 -19.61 10.83
CA PRO A 186 -6.37 -21.04 10.57
C PRO A 186 -6.29 -21.35 9.07
N LYS A 187 -5.46 -22.33 8.70
CA LYS A 187 -5.23 -22.77 7.33
C LYS A 187 -4.60 -21.72 6.38
N ASN A 188 -4.29 -20.50 6.85
CA ASN A 188 -3.61 -19.49 6.06
C ASN A 188 -2.17 -19.29 6.54
N HIS A 189 -1.36 -18.69 5.69
CA HIS A 189 -0.06 -18.15 6.09
C HIS A 189 -0.30 -16.83 6.81
N ASN A 190 0.47 -16.59 7.87
CA ASN A 190 0.27 -15.45 8.76
C ASN A 190 1.61 -14.77 9.06
N LEU A 191 2.20 -14.18 8.04
CA LEU A 191 3.35 -13.30 8.20
C LEU A 191 2.92 -11.84 8.24
N LEU A 192 3.76 -11.02 8.80
CA LEU A 192 3.63 -9.57 8.79
C LEU A 192 4.86 -8.98 8.09
N GLN A 193 4.61 -8.07 7.17
CA GLN A 193 5.63 -7.09 6.82
C GLN A 193 5.48 -5.95 7.79
N HIS A 194 6.50 -5.69 8.57
CA HIS A 194 6.51 -4.57 9.49
C HIS A 194 7.84 -3.84 9.38
N PHE A 195 7.79 -2.56 9.63
CA PHE A 195 8.95 -1.71 9.40
C PHE A 195 8.92 -0.48 10.30
N LYS A 196 10.13 0.04 10.56
CA LYS A 196 10.33 1.40 11.08
C LYS A 196 11.26 2.13 10.13
N GLY A 197 10.84 3.30 9.67
CA GLY A 197 11.59 4.20 8.80
C GLY A 197 11.94 5.49 9.55
N LEU A 198 13.13 6.02 9.29
CA LEU A 198 13.55 7.33 9.77
C LEU A 198 13.88 8.20 8.57
N VAL A 199 13.30 9.39 8.49
CA VAL A 199 13.81 10.43 7.60
C VAL A 199 14.97 11.11 8.32
N ILE A 200 16.17 10.91 7.80
CA ILE A 200 17.37 11.50 8.38
C ILE A 200 17.93 12.61 7.49
N ARG A 201 18.48 13.64 8.13
CA ARG A 201 19.21 14.73 7.46
C ARG A 201 20.63 14.80 7.95
N THR A 202 21.58 14.95 7.04
CA THR A 202 23.01 15.06 7.29
C THR A 202 23.53 16.43 6.92
N LYS A 203 24.59 16.89 7.63
CA LYS A 203 25.27 18.16 7.31
C LYS A 203 26.11 18.06 6.03
N LYS A 204 26.66 16.87 5.76
CA LYS A 204 27.47 16.61 4.57
C LYS A 204 26.63 15.89 3.53
N ALA A 205 26.89 16.12 2.26
CA ALA A 205 26.34 15.35 1.16
C ALA A 205 26.86 13.89 1.23
N VAL A 206 25.96 12.94 1.49
CA VAL A 206 26.30 11.52 1.67
C VAL A 206 25.43 10.58 0.83
N PHE A 207 24.33 11.07 0.28
CA PHE A 207 23.41 10.30 -0.53
C PHE A 207 23.53 10.65 -2.02
N ASP A 208 23.29 9.66 -2.87
CA ASP A 208 23.07 9.88 -4.30
C ASP A 208 21.56 10.00 -4.57
N PRO A 209 21.03 11.19 -4.89
CA PRO A 209 19.60 11.39 -5.07
C PRO A 209 19.04 10.76 -6.35
N THR A 210 19.88 10.18 -7.20
CA THR A 210 19.48 9.51 -8.45
C THR A 210 19.31 8.00 -8.29
N LEU A 211 19.77 7.45 -7.15
CA LEU A 211 19.87 6.02 -6.89
C LEU A 211 19.16 5.67 -5.59
N THR A 212 18.39 4.58 -5.59
CA THR A 212 17.79 4.01 -4.37
C THR A 212 18.27 2.58 -4.13
N GLU A 213 18.43 2.23 -2.84
CA GLU A 213 18.61 0.85 -2.40
C GLU A 213 17.23 0.27 -2.08
N MET A 214 16.68 -0.57 -2.97
CA MET A 214 15.33 -1.11 -2.80
C MET A 214 15.28 -2.22 -1.74
N MET A 215 16.33 -3.03 -1.62
CA MET A 215 16.48 -4.08 -0.62
C MET A 215 17.97 -4.27 -0.31
N ASP A 216 18.43 -3.84 0.85
CA ASP A 216 19.77 -4.11 1.34
C ASP A 216 19.72 -5.19 2.42
N PHE A 217 20.12 -6.42 2.06
CA PHE A 217 20.21 -7.56 2.97
C PHE A 217 21.53 -7.62 3.75
N GLY A 218 22.39 -6.61 3.66
CA GLY A 218 23.62 -6.49 4.44
C GLY A 218 23.40 -6.20 5.93
N VAL A 219 22.32 -6.73 6.49
CA VAL A 219 21.94 -6.71 7.89
C VAL A 219 21.82 -8.13 8.43
N GLU A 220 21.86 -8.29 9.75
CA GLU A 220 21.74 -9.59 10.38
C GLU A 220 20.34 -10.19 10.15
N GLN A 221 20.29 -11.42 9.65
CA GLN A 221 19.05 -12.03 9.18
C GLN A 221 18.27 -12.80 10.27
N PHE A 222 18.89 -13.24 11.35
CA PHE A 222 18.28 -14.03 12.44
C PHE A 222 17.40 -15.20 11.96
N ASN A 223 17.75 -15.78 10.80
CA ASN A 223 16.95 -16.80 10.11
C ASN A 223 15.53 -16.33 9.75
N GLU A 224 15.38 -15.06 9.40
CA GLU A 224 14.15 -14.40 8.97
C GLU A 224 14.40 -13.63 7.66
N CYS A 225 13.45 -12.83 7.21
CA CYS A 225 13.65 -11.92 6.09
C CYS A 225 13.77 -10.49 6.64
N ARG A 226 14.98 -9.93 6.62
CA ARG A 226 15.29 -8.60 7.15
C ARG A 226 16.15 -7.82 6.18
N PHE A 227 15.78 -6.60 5.89
CA PHE A 227 16.51 -5.74 4.96
C PHE A 227 16.26 -4.26 5.24
N MET A 228 17.09 -3.41 4.64
CA MET A 228 16.94 -1.96 4.68
C MET A 228 16.49 -1.43 3.32
N TYR A 229 15.66 -0.38 3.34
CA TYR A 229 15.49 0.55 2.24
C TYR A 229 16.30 1.81 2.50
N ILE A 230 16.88 2.39 1.43
CA ILE A 230 17.46 3.73 1.47
C ILE A 230 16.88 4.50 0.30
N LEU A 231 16.07 5.50 0.59
CA LEU A 231 15.33 6.29 -0.40
C LEU A 231 15.78 7.74 -0.31
N PRO A 232 16.85 8.15 -1.03
CA PRO A 232 17.38 9.50 -0.97
C PRO A 232 16.45 10.51 -1.64
N PHE A 233 16.13 11.59 -0.93
CA PHE A 233 15.37 12.72 -1.48
C PHE A 233 16.28 13.71 -2.19
N ASP A 234 17.39 14.00 -1.54
CA ASP A 234 18.50 14.85 -2.01
C ASP A 234 19.83 14.31 -1.48
N GLU A 235 20.92 15.05 -1.66
CA GLU A 235 22.27 14.64 -1.21
C GLU A 235 22.41 14.58 0.32
N HIS A 236 21.49 15.20 1.06
CA HIS A 236 21.54 15.33 2.52
C HIS A 236 20.43 14.56 3.23
N THR A 237 19.33 14.26 2.55
CA THR A 237 18.10 13.75 3.18
C THR A 237 17.67 12.44 2.56
N ALA A 238 17.39 11.43 3.38
CA ALA A 238 16.89 10.14 2.93
C ALA A 238 15.97 9.48 3.96
N ILE A 239 15.06 8.61 3.50
CA ILE A 239 14.48 7.58 4.35
C ILE A 239 15.49 6.45 4.47
N VAL A 240 15.72 6.01 5.71
CA VAL A 240 16.38 4.73 6.04
C VAL A 240 15.35 3.90 6.80
N GLU A 241 14.92 2.79 6.21
CA GLU A 241 13.84 1.96 6.75
C GLU A 241 14.30 0.53 6.97
N TYR A 242 14.05 0.01 8.19
CA TYR A 242 14.27 -1.38 8.53
C TYR A 242 12.98 -2.17 8.39
N THR A 243 12.94 -3.10 7.45
CA THR A 243 11.78 -3.91 7.09
C THR A 243 12.02 -5.38 7.38
N LEU A 244 11.00 -6.03 7.90
CA LEU A 244 11.01 -7.44 8.27
C LEU A 244 9.77 -8.17 7.76
N PHE A 245 9.94 -9.45 7.41
CA PHE A 245 8.84 -10.39 7.17
C PHE A 245 8.91 -11.49 8.23
N THR A 246 8.09 -11.38 9.26
CA THR A 246 8.09 -12.30 10.41
C THR A 246 6.67 -12.61 10.90
N GLU A 247 6.53 -13.58 11.78
CA GLU A 247 5.24 -13.92 12.40
C GLU A 247 4.86 -12.96 13.53
N LYS A 248 5.82 -12.26 14.12
CA LYS A 248 5.65 -11.40 15.29
C LYS A 248 6.39 -10.09 15.09
N LEU A 249 5.87 -9.04 15.67
CA LEU A 249 6.56 -7.74 15.75
C LEU A 249 7.77 -7.84 16.67
N LEU A 250 8.77 -7.02 16.42
CA LEU A 250 9.86 -6.76 17.37
C LEU A 250 9.39 -5.77 18.45
N GLU A 251 10.11 -5.72 19.54
CA GLU A 251 10.01 -4.60 20.48
C GLU A 251 10.50 -3.32 19.79
N GLU A 252 9.88 -2.18 20.09
CA GLU A 252 10.21 -0.90 19.43
C GLU A 252 11.71 -0.57 19.47
N LYS A 253 12.35 -0.83 20.59
CA LYS A 253 13.79 -0.62 20.81
C LYS A 253 14.67 -1.42 19.85
N GLU A 254 14.22 -2.59 19.39
CA GLU A 254 15.00 -3.44 18.50
C GLU A 254 15.10 -2.83 17.10
N TYR A 255 14.02 -2.19 16.61
CA TYR A 255 14.09 -1.43 15.36
C TYR A 255 15.08 -0.27 15.49
N ASP A 256 15.03 0.49 16.57
CA ASP A 256 15.90 1.65 16.79
C ASP A 256 17.38 1.25 16.87
N VAL A 257 17.67 0.12 17.52
CA VAL A 257 19.04 -0.42 17.62
C VAL A 257 19.57 -0.78 16.24
N GLU A 258 18.79 -1.51 15.43
CA GLU A 258 19.24 -1.95 14.10
C GLU A 258 19.32 -0.78 13.11
N LEU A 259 18.38 0.17 13.13
CA LEU A 259 18.46 1.41 12.37
C LEU A 259 19.71 2.22 12.72
N LYS A 260 19.94 2.47 14.01
CA LYS A 260 21.12 3.20 14.47
C LYS A 260 22.41 2.48 14.08
N LYS A 261 22.48 1.16 14.27
CA LYS A 261 23.62 0.34 13.90
C LYS A 261 23.89 0.44 12.39
N TYR A 262 22.86 0.33 11.56
CA TYR A 262 22.97 0.44 10.12
C TYR A 262 23.47 1.83 9.70
N ILE A 263 22.84 2.91 10.18
CA ILE A 263 23.21 4.29 9.85
C ILE A 263 24.65 4.58 10.27
N THR A 264 25.03 4.21 11.51
CA THR A 264 26.36 4.58 12.04
C THR A 264 27.48 3.66 11.58
N LYS A 265 27.24 2.36 11.43
CA LYS A 265 28.28 1.37 11.10
C LYS A 265 28.35 1.07 9.62
N LYS A 266 27.19 0.89 8.96
CA LYS A 266 27.13 0.52 7.54
C LYS A 266 27.24 1.75 6.64
N LEU A 267 26.42 2.77 6.87
CA LEU A 267 26.46 4.01 6.08
C LEU A 267 27.56 4.97 6.57
N GLN A 268 28.19 4.72 7.72
CA GLN A 268 29.23 5.55 8.33
C GLN A 268 28.78 7.00 8.61
N ILE A 269 27.49 7.19 8.84
CA ILE A 269 26.88 8.49 9.16
C ILE A 269 26.76 8.61 10.68
N THR A 270 27.55 9.51 11.29
CA THR A 270 27.59 9.70 12.75
C THR A 270 26.92 11.00 13.20
N ASP A 271 26.78 11.99 12.31
CA ASP A 271 26.17 13.30 12.58
C ASP A 271 24.96 13.47 11.65
N TYR A 272 23.77 13.17 12.19
CA TYR A 272 22.50 13.29 11.51
C TYR A 272 21.40 13.70 12.47
N GLU A 273 20.37 14.33 11.93
CA GLU A 273 19.12 14.67 12.60
C GLU A 273 18.01 13.75 12.09
N VAL A 274 17.16 13.25 12.98
CA VAL A 274 15.92 12.56 12.61
C VAL A 274 14.83 13.62 12.49
N ILE A 275 14.26 13.76 11.29
CA ILE A 275 13.23 14.76 10.97
C ILE A 275 11.83 14.19 11.18
N GLU A 276 11.63 12.95 10.74
CA GLU A 276 10.36 12.26 10.74
C GLU A 276 10.61 10.77 10.96
N ASP A 277 9.66 10.09 11.56
CA ASP A 277 9.65 8.63 11.67
C ASP A 277 8.31 8.04 11.22
N GLU A 278 8.37 6.83 10.71
CA GLU A 278 7.20 6.07 10.26
C GLU A 278 7.28 4.64 10.80
N PHE A 279 6.16 4.13 11.27
CA PHE A 279 5.99 2.72 11.63
C PHE A 279 4.79 2.14 10.88
N GLY A 280 4.97 0.96 10.30
CA GLY A 280 3.90 0.30 9.57
C GLY A 280 3.85 -1.20 9.77
N ILE A 281 2.63 -1.74 9.65
CA ILE A 281 2.35 -3.18 9.66
C ILE A 281 1.44 -3.48 8.48
N ILE A 282 1.90 -4.39 7.62
CA ILE A 282 1.17 -4.85 6.44
C ILE A 282 0.94 -6.35 6.59
N PRO A 283 -0.31 -6.83 6.50
CA PRO A 283 -0.57 -8.26 6.56
C PRO A 283 0.00 -8.96 5.33
N MET A 284 0.79 -10.01 5.56
CA MET A 284 1.24 -10.93 4.54
C MET A 284 0.52 -12.26 4.74
N SER A 285 -0.73 -12.31 4.28
CA SER A 285 -1.59 -13.48 4.46
C SER A 285 -2.30 -13.82 3.16
N ASP A 286 -2.46 -15.11 2.92
CA ASP A 286 -3.24 -15.65 1.79
C ASP A 286 -4.69 -15.97 2.20
N GLU A 287 -5.22 -15.24 3.20
CA GLU A 287 -6.64 -15.25 3.53
C GLU A 287 -7.46 -14.86 2.29
N ALA A 288 -8.44 -15.69 1.97
CA ALA A 288 -9.36 -15.37 0.88
C ALA A 288 -10.22 -14.17 1.28
N THR A 289 -10.09 -13.08 0.54
CA THR A 289 -10.94 -11.90 0.71
C THR A 289 -12.17 -12.02 -0.17
N ASN A 290 -13.33 -11.65 0.37
CA ASN A 290 -14.55 -11.50 -0.42
C ASN A 290 -14.74 -10.01 -0.74
N GLU A 291 -14.35 -9.61 -1.94
CA GLU A 291 -14.45 -8.23 -2.41
C GLU A 291 -15.90 -7.76 -2.55
N PHE A 292 -16.79 -8.66 -2.98
CA PHE A 292 -18.23 -8.40 -3.16
C PHE A 292 -19.03 -9.29 -2.20
N PRO A 293 -19.07 -8.96 -0.88
CA PRO A 293 -19.75 -9.80 0.10
C PRO A 293 -21.25 -9.88 -0.11
N SER A 294 -21.84 -8.85 -0.72
CA SER A 294 -23.26 -8.77 -1.03
C SER A 294 -23.51 -7.80 -2.20
N LYS A 295 -24.77 -7.62 -2.58
CA LYS A 295 -25.15 -6.84 -3.78
C LYS A 295 -24.73 -5.38 -3.72
N HIS A 296 -24.86 -4.72 -2.55
CA HIS A 296 -24.64 -3.29 -2.41
C HIS A 296 -23.38 -2.95 -1.59
N ILE A 297 -22.58 -3.96 -1.18
CA ILE A 297 -21.37 -3.76 -0.40
C ILE A 297 -20.15 -4.22 -1.19
N VAL A 298 -19.15 -3.34 -1.31
CA VAL A 298 -17.86 -3.61 -1.95
C VAL A 298 -16.75 -3.35 -0.95
N ARG A 299 -15.92 -4.34 -0.68
CA ARG A 299 -14.70 -4.15 0.10
C ARG A 299 -13.57 -3.67 -0.80
N ILE A 300 -12.88 -2.61 -0.38
CA ILE A 300 -11.79 -2.01 -1.15
C ILE A 300 -10.49 -1.94 -0.34
N GLY A 301 -9.38 -1.70 -1.02
CA GLY A 301 -8.07 -1.62 -0.39
C GLY A 301 -7.66 -2.95 0.26
N THR A 302 -7.05 -2.90 1.44
CA THR A 302 -6.63 -4.09 2.18
C THR A 302 -7.82 -4.99 2.53
N ALA A 303 -8.98 -4.41 2.87
CA ALA A 303 -10.21 -5.15 3.14
C ALA A 303 -10.72 -5.90 1.91
N GLY A 304 -10.52 -5.35 0.70
CA GLY A 304 -10.84 -5.96 -0.59
C GLY A 304 -9.78 -6.93 -1.14
N GLY A 305 -8.64 -7.07 -0.44
CA GLY A 305 -7.54 -7.94 -0.87
C GLY A 305 -6.63 -7.33 -1.94
N TYR A 306 -6.50 -6.00 -1.99
CA TYR A 306 -5.66 -5.34 -2.99
C TYR A 306 -4.18 -5.31 -2.61
N THR A 307 -3.85 -5.61 -1.37
CA THR A 307 -2.46 -5.83 -0.92
C THR A 307 -1.95 -7.15 -1.49
N ASN A 308 -0.79 -7.11 -2.16
CA ASN A 308 -0.14 -8.35 -2.59
C ASN A 308 0.34 -9.11 -1.34
N PRO A 309 -0.16 -10.34 -1.09
CA PRO A 309 0.11 -11.04 0.16
C PRO A 309 1.56 -11.44 0.35
N ALA A 310 2.36 -11.49 -0.72
CA ALA A 310 3.75 -11.93 -0.67
C ALA A 310 4.77 -10.78 -0.64
N THR A 311 4.33 -9.54 -0.96
CA THR A 311 5.23 -8.38 -1.09
C THR A 311 4.74 -7.15 -0.35
N GLY A 312 3.49 -7.12 0.12
CA GLY A 312 2.89 -5.97 0.79
C GLY A 312 2.53 -4.79 -0.14
N TYR A 313 2.93 -4.80 -1.40
CA TYR A 313 2.63 -3.71 -2.32
C TYR A 313 1.12 -3.57 -2.54
N THR A 314 0.61 -2.36 -2.30
CA THR A 314 -0.84 -2.10 -2.26
C THR A 314 -1.24 -0.96 -3.20
N PHE A 315 -0.41 0.09 -3.32
CA PHE A 315 -0.78 1.33 -3.99
C PHE A 315 -1.26 1.11 -5.42
N GLN A 316 -0.40 0.56 -6.31
CA GLN A 316 -0.72 0.35 -7.72
C GLN A 316 -1.88 -0.62 -7.94
N ASN A 317 -1.92 -1.72 -7.18
CA ASN A 317 -3.02 -2.67 -7.24
C ASN A 317 -4.36 -2.00 -6.92
N THR A 318 -4.37 -1.13 -5.90
CA THR A 318 -5.55 -0.37 -5.52
C THR A 318 -5.98 0.58 -6.65
N GLN A 319 -5.04 1.36 -7.21
CA GLN A 319 -5.37 2.30 -8.28
C GLN A 319 -5.97 1.59 -9.50
N LYS A 320 -5.32 0.52 -9.97
CA LYS A 320 -5.79 -0.30 -11.10
C LYS A 320 -7.18 -0.88 -10.83
N ARG A 321 -7.42 -1.39 -9.62
CA ARG A 321 -8.69 -2.04 -9.27
C ARG A 321 -9.83 -1.05 -9.13
N LEU A 322 -9.61 0.09 -8.47
CA LEU A 322 -10.63 1.11 -8.28
C LEU A 322 -11.07 1.75 -9.62
N LYS A 323 -10.14 2.03 -10.52
CA LYS A 323 -10.48 2.48 -11.88
C LYS A 323 -11.40 1.47 -12.58
N ALA A 324 -11.03 0.20 -12.54
CA ALA A 324 -11.84 -0.85 -13.16
C ALA A 324 -13.24 -0.97 -12.53
N ILE A 325 -13.38 -0.80 -11.21
CA ILE A 325 -14.66 -0.79 -10.51
C ILE A 325 -15.53 0.39 -10.98
N VAL A 326 -14.96 1.59 -11.06
CA VAL A 326 -15.71 2.78 -11.53
C VAL A 326 -16.14 2.61 -12.98
N GLU A 327 -15.26 2.16 -13.86
CA GLU A 327 -15.59 1.87 -15.25
C GLU A 327 -16.68 0.80 -15.40
N GLN A 328 -16.64 -0.25 -14.57
CA GLN A 328 -17.65 -1.30 -14.57
C GLN A 328 -19.00 -0.76 -14.11
N LEU A 329 -18.99 0.03 -13.03
CA LEU A 329 -20.18 0.67 -12.48
C LEU A 329 -20.84 1.63 -13.50
N GLU A 330 -20.05 2.42 -14.23
CA GLU A 330 -20.54 3.27 -15.33
C GLU A 330 -21.20 2.48 -16.44
N LYS A 331 -20.62 1.34 -16.82
CA LYS A 331 -21.08 0.53 -17.97
C LYS A 331 -22.33 -0.28 -17.66
N THR A 332 -22.44 -0.78 -16.42
CA THR A 332 -23.43 -1.82 -16.08
C THR A 332 -24.37 -1.46 -14.94
N GLY A 333 -24.09 -0.36 -14.20
CA GLY A 333 -24.80 -0.04 -12.96
C GLY A 333 -24.41 -0.95 -11.79
N SER A 334 -23.41 -1.83 -11.95
CA SER A 334 -22.92 -2.72 -10.88
C SER A 334 -21.40 -2.62 -10.78
N PRO A 335 -20.83 -2.52 -9.56
CA PRO A 335 -19.40 -2.50 -9.35
C PRO A 335 -18.75 -3.88 -9.48
N GLU A 336 -19.52 -4.96 -9.60
CA GLU A 336 -19.02 -6.32 -9.57
C GLU A 336 -18.17 -6.65 -10.80
N ILE A 337 -16.92 -7.00 -10.56
CA ILE A 337 -15.98 -7.45 -11.58
C ILE A 337 -15.62 -8.91 -11.33
N LYS A 338 -16.00 -9.78 -12.23
CA LYS A 338 -15.62 -11.19 -12.19
C LYS A 338 -14.12 -11.36 -12.43
N THR A 339 -13.41 -11.83 -11.42
CA THR A 339 -11.97 -12.12 -11.57
C THR A 339 -11.79 -13.36 -12.43
N SER A 340 -11.04 -13.23 -13.53
CA SER A 340 -10.70 -14.35 -14.38
C SER A 340 -10.03 -15.46 -13.59
N TRP A 341 -10.46 -16.71 -13.79
CA TRP A 341 -9.80 -17.90 -13.24
C TRP A 341 -8.28 -17.90 -13.51
N PHE A 342 -7.89 -17.43 -14.68
CA PHE A 342 -6.49 -17.38 -15.07
C PHE A 342 -5.65 -16.45 -14.17
N LYS A 343 -6.22 -15.35 -13.64
CA LYS A 343 -5.53 -14.45 -12.70
C LYS A 343 -5.39 -15.04 -11.29
N LYS A 344 -6.20 -16.02 -10.91
CA LYS A 344 -6.12 -16.68 -9.58
C LYS A 344 -4.80 -17.42 -9.34
N ARG A 345 -4.04 -17.74 -10.40
CA ARG A 345 -2.73 -18.38 -10.27
C ARG A 345 -1.71 -17.51 -9.50
N PHE A 346 -1.79 -16.18 -9.62
CA PHE A 346 -0.90 -15.28 -8.89
C PHE A 346 -1.12 -15.35 -7.38
N SER A 347 -2.38 -15.52 -6.94
CA SER A 347 -2.67 -15.77 -5.52
C SER A 347 -2.04 -17.08 -5.04
N PHE A 348 -2.04 -18.12 -5.88
CA PHE A 348 -1.36 -19.37 -5.56
C PHE A 348 0.17 -19.17 -5.48
N TYR A 349 0.77 -18.43 -6.40
CA TYR A 349 2.21 -18.13 -6.35
C TYR A 349 2.60 -17.36 -5.10
N ALA A 350 1.79 -16.40 -4.70
CA ALA A 350 1.97 -15.66 -3.46
C ALA A 350 1.89 -16.60 -2.24
N SER A 351 0.89 -17.49 -2.18
CA SER A 351 0.79 -18.50 -1.11
C SER A 351 2.02 -19.42 -1.06
N VAL A 352 2.56 -19.78 -2.21
CA VAL A 352 3.79 -20.62 -2.28
C VAL A 352 4.99 -19.87 -1.71
N LEU A 353 5.18 -18.59 -2.05
CA LEU A 353 6.27 -17.79 -1.48
C LEU A 353 6.09 -17.60 0.03
N LEU A 354 4.88 -17.31 0.50
CA LEU A 354 4.58 -17.23 1.93
C LEU A 354 4.92 -18.55 2.65
N ASN A 355 4.58 -19.70 2.06
CA ASN A 355 4.94 -20.99 2.63
C ASN A 355 6.46 -21.21 2.70
N VAL A 356 7.21 -20.79 1.67
CA VAL A 356 8.68 -20.88 1.67
C VAL A 356 9.27 -20.04 2.81
N LEU A 357 8.77 -18.84 3.02
CA LEU A 357 9.22 -17.92 4.07
C LEU A 357 8.81 -18.39 5.47
N GLU A 358 7.52 -18.68 5.68
CA GLU A 358 6.96 -19.12 6.98
C GLU A 358 7.63 -20.42 7.46
N GLN A 359 7.77 -21.42 6.57
CA GLN A 359 8.39 -22.70 6.88
C GLN A 359 9.94 -22.68 6.82
N LYS A 360 10.51 -21.47 6.61
CA LYS A 360 11.99 -21.28 6.53
C LYS A 360 12.68 -22.28 5.59
N ARG A 361 12.01 -22.62 4.45
CA ARG A 361 12.50 -23.63 3.50
C ARG A 361 13.79 -23.22 2.79
N LEU A 362 14.00 -21.91 2.67
CA LEU A 362 15.16 -21.25 2.11
C LEU A 362 15.38 -19.92 2.84
N PRO A 363 16.63 -19.48 3.01
CA PRO A 363 16.90 -18.11 3.43
C PRO A 363 16.27 -17.12 2.45
N ALA A 364 15.57 -16.11 2.97
CA ALA A 364 14.88 -15.13 2.14
C ALA A 364 15.85 -14.40 1.20
N VAL A 365 17.04 -14.03 1.71
CA VAL A 365 18.06 -13.36 0.91
C VAL A 365 18.49 -14.20 -0.31
N ASP A 366 18.60 -15.53 -0.17
CA ASP A 366 18.94 -16.42 -1.29
C ASP A 366 17.87 -16.40 -2.39
N ILE A 367 16.60 -16.25 -1.99
CA ILE A 367 15.47 -16.19 -2.93
C ILE A 367 15.56 -14.90 -3.74
N PHE A 368 15.64 -13.75 -3.06
CA PHE A 368 15.65 -12.44 -3.72
C PHE A 368 16.93 -12.19 -4.51
N ALA A 369 18.10 -12.52 -3.94
CA ALA A 369 19.37 -12.41 -4.64
C ALA A 369 19.35 -13.19 -5.96
N ARG A 370 18.89 -14.44 -5.92
CA ARG A 370 18.83 -15.29 -7.10
C ARG A 370 17.80 -14.80 -8.12
N LEU A 371 16.66 -14.25 -7.66
CA LEU A 371 15.67 -13.68 -8.58
C LEU A 371 16.23 -12.49 -9.35
N PHE A 372 16.87 -11.54 -8.69
CA PHE A 372 17.44 -10.36 -9.33
C PHE A 372 18.74 -10.66 -10.09
N GLU A 373 19.53 -11.65 -9.68
CA GLU A 373 20.73 -12.06 -10.42
C GLU A 373 20.40 -12.71 -11.78
N ARG A 374 19.25 -13.39 -11.89
CA ARG A 374 18.92 -14.23 -13.05
C ARG A 374 17.82 -13.70 -13.94
N ASN A 375 17.16 -12.63 -13.53
CA ASN A 375 16.10 -11.99 -14.29
C ASN A 375 16.31 -10.47 -14.24
N SER A 376 15.87 -9.74 -15.27
CA SER A 376 15.81 -8.28 -15.16
C SER A 376 14.78 -7.88 -14.11
N ALA A 377 15.02 -6.77 -13.42
CA ALA A 377 14.05 -6.27 -12.44
C ALA A 377 12.72 -5.90 -13.10
N SER A 378 12.74 -5.42 -14.33
CA SER A 378 11.54 -5.15 -15.13
C SER A 378 10.65 -6.40 -15.31
N GLN A 379 11.26 -7.57 -15.54
CA GLN A 379 10.51 -8.83 -15.59
C GLN A 379 9.92 -9.23 -14.22
N ILE A 380 10.68 -9.02 -13.15
CA ILE A 380 10.20 -9.27 -11.79
C ILE A 380 9.06 -8.31 -11.44
N PHE A 381 9.18 -7.02 -11.75
CA PHE A 381 8.11 -6.03 -11.50
C PHE A 381 6.83 -6.39 -12.25
N LYS A 382 6.94 -6.73 -13.53
CA LYS A 382 5.80 -7.22 -14.33
C LYS A 382 5.14 -8.46 -13.73
N PHE A 383 5.94 -9.38 -13.18
CA PHE A 383 5.44 -10.59 -12.50
C PHE A 383 4.70 -10.22 -11.20
N LEU A 384 5.26 -9.33 -10.39
CA LEU A 384 4.65 -8.88 -9.14
C LEU A 384 3.37 -8.05 -9.37
N ASP A 385 3.27 -7.38 -10.51
CA ASP A 385 2.07 -6.67 -10.99
C ASP A 385 0.99 -7.62 -11.58
N CYS A 386 1.24 -8.93 -11.59
CA CYS A 386 0.34 -9.93 -12.17
C CYS A 386 0.07 -9.74 -13.69
N GLU A 387 1.04 -9.20 -14.42
CA GLU A 387 0.93 -8.85 -15.86
C GLU A 387 1.72 -9.80 -16.77
N THR A 388 2.43 -10.78 -16.21
CA THR A 388 3.18 -11.77 -17.00
C THR A 388 2.26 -12.83 -17.61
N ASN A 389 2.71 -13.39 -18.74
CA ASN A 389 2.14 -14.58 -19.32
C ASN A 389 2.82 -15.86 -18.75
N LEU A 390 2.24 -17.04 -19.04
CA LEU A 390 2.75 -18.32 -18.49
C LEU A 390 4.20 -18.62 -18.86
N TRP A 391 4.66 -18.23 -20.04
CA TRP A 391 6.04 -18.48 -20.44
C TRP A 391 7.04 -17.62 -19.67
N GLU A 392 6.69 -16.36 -19.44
CA GLU A 392 7.48 -15.45 -18.59
C GLU A 392 7.55 -15.97 -17.15
N GLU A 393 6.42 -16.45 -16.60
CA GLU A 393 6.33 -17.02 -15.27
C GLU A 393 7.20 -18.28 -15.13
N ILE A 394 7.11 -19.21 -16.10
CA ILE A 394 7.94 -20.43 -16.13
C ILE A 394 9.43 -20.07 -16.18
N LYS A 395 9.82 -19.04 -16.96
CA LYS A 395 11.21 -18.56 -16.98
C LYS A 395 11.66 -18.09 -15.60
N ILE A 396 10.88 -17.23 -14.94
CA ILE A 396 11.18 -16.73 -13.60
C ILE A 396 11.26 -17.88 -12.59
N MET A 397 10.28 -18.78 -12.58
CA MET A 397 10.26 -19.93 -11.68
C MET A 397 11.44 -20.88 -11.89
N ASN A 398 11.90 -21.01 -13.13
CA ASN A 398 13.07 -21.81 -13.46
C ASN A 398 14.38 -21.26 -12.89
N THR A 399 14.41 -20.00 -12.49
CA THR A 399 15.58 -19.41 -11.84
C THR A 399 15.64 -19.67 -10.33
N THR A 400 14.56 -20.16 -9.73
CA THR A 400 14.46 -20.46 -8.28
C THR A 400 14.97 -21.87 -7.93
N LYS A 401 15.05 -22.19 -6.63
CA LYS A 401 15.36 -23.56 -6.14
C LYS A 401 14.10 -24.44 -6.24
N LYS A 402 13.81 -24.96 -7.44
CA LYS A 402 12.57 -25.63 -7.85
C LYS A 402 12.01 -26.65 -6.85
N ILE A 403 12.84 -27.55 -6.30
CA ILE A 403 12.40 -28.61 -5.38
C ILE A 403 11.74 -28.03 -4.13
N LYS A 404 12.31 -26.93 -3.58
CA LYS A 404 11.78 -26.29 -2.38
C LYS A 404 10.45 -25.58 -2.66
N PHE A 405 10.34 -24.90 -3.80
CA PHE A 405 9.10 -24.26 -4.22
C PHE A 405 8.01 -25.27 -4.60
N LEU A 406 8.37 -26.39 -5.23
CA LEU A 406 7.42 -27.48 -5.51
C LEU A 406 6.87 -28.09 -4.22
N ALA A 407 7.75 -28.37 -3.25
CA ALA A 407 7.32 -28.87 -1.94
C ALA A 407 6.38 -27.88 -1.22
N ALA A 408 6.70 -26.57 -1.30
CA ALA A 408 5.82 -25.53 -0.78
C ALA A 408 4.46 -25.51 -1.49
N GLY A 409 4.44 -25.66 -2.82
CA GLY A 409 3.19 -25.73 -3.59
C GLY A 409 2.29 -26.90 -3.18
N ILE A 410 2.89 -28.08 -2.94
CA ILE A 410 2.17 -29.25 -2.44
C ILE A 410 1.57 -28.99 -1.05
N ASP A 411 2.34 -28.35 -0.16
CA ASP A 411 1.86 -28.00 1.18
C ASP A 411 0.72 -26.99 1.14
N VAL A 412 0.81 -25.97 0.28
CA VAL A 412 -0.26 -24.98 0.10
C VAL A 412 -1.57 -25.67 -0.32
N ILE A 413 -1.49 -26.62 -1.27
CA ILE A 413 -2.66 -27.39 -1.70
C ILE A 413 -3.24 -28.18 -0.53
N LYS A 414 -2.40 -28.91 0.21
CA LYS A 414 -2.84 -29.74 1.36
C LYS A 414 -3.45 -28.89 2.49
N ARG A 415 -2.91 -27.68 2.73
CA ARG A 415 -3.38 -26.77 3.79
C ARG A 415 -4.79 -26.24 3.51
N LYS A 416 -5.16 -26.07 2.23
CA LYS A 416 -6.46 -25.52 1.81
C LYS A 416 -7.54 -26.57 1.61
N VAL A 417 -7.18 -27.85 1.57
CA VAL A 417 -8.10 -28.99 1.60
C VAL A 417 -8.39 -29.38 3.06
#